data_704961b8db56d338cec2adb39218b43f
#
_entry.id   704961b8db56d338cec2adb39218b43f
#
_cell.length_a   1.000
_cell.length_b   1.000
_cell.length_c   1.000
_cell.angle_alpha   90.00
_cell.angle_beta   90.00
_cell.angle_gamma   90.00
#
_symmetry.space_group_name_H-M   'P 1'
#
loop_
_entity.id
_entity.type
_entity.pdbx_description
1 polymer ?
#
loop_
_entity_poly.entity_id
_entity_poly.type
_entity_poly.pdbx_seq_one_letter_code
_entity_poly.pdbx_strand_id
1 'polypeptide(L)'
;MTALSGKTALVTGASRGMGRANALALAAAGAQVLVHYGRGVKEADAVVTEIRKAGGRADSIAADLATADGPHKLAKLARGIVGDRLDVLVANAGISKAATIEDTTIEDFDKLFAVNVRAPFFLVQQLLPIMSKGSSIIFVSSLAAHAVVGTIPAYAATKGAIDTLVKHFASMLGAHGIRVNAVAPGVVETDMSNFTKTDAGRDFALGMQALKRLAQPNDIGSVVAFLASEDARWITGDTIHVDGGSKL
;
A
#
# COMPACT_ATOMS: atom_id res chain seq x y z
N MET A 1 0.74 23.10 12.89
CA MET A 1 -0.31 22.17 12.42
C MET A 1 0.40 20.96 11.82
N THR A 2 -0.09 19.76 12.05
CA THR A 2 0.45 18.55 11.44
C THR A 2 0.12 18.52 9.94
N ALA A 3 1.01 17.92 9.12
CA ALA A 3 0.98 17.99 7.65
C ALA A 3 -0.33 17.48 6.99
N LEU A 4 -1.08 16.60 7.69
CA LEU A 4 -2.35 16.03 7.20
C LEU A 4 -3.54 16.39 8.11
N SER A 5 -3.46 17.48 8.87
CA SER A 5 -4.57 17.91 9.74
C SER A 5 -5.83 18.19 8.93
N GLY A 6 -6.96 17.58 9.35
CA GLY A 6 -8.25 17.68 8.68
C GLY A 6 -8.41 16.86 7.40
N LYS A 7 -7.42 16.03 7.06
CA LYS A 7 -7.46 15.10 5.92
C LYS A 7 -8.03 13.75 6.32
N THR A 8 -8.60 13.03 5.36
CA THR A 8 -9.09 11.66 5.50
C THR A 8 -8.25 10.71 4.65
N ALA A 9 -7.91 9.55 5.19
CA ALA A 9 -7.08 8.55 4.53
C ALA A 9 -7.70 7.15 4.59
N LEU A 10 -7.68 6.42 3.50
CA LEU A 10 -8.00 4.99 3.45
C LEU A 10 -6.71 4.19 3.21
N VAL A 11 -6.40 3.25 4.08
CA VAL A 11 -5.26 2.33 3.91
C VAL A 11 -5.77 0.91 3.77
N THR A 12 -5.53 0.28 2.63
CA THR A 12 -5.95 -1.10 2.42
C THR A 12 -4.94 -2.10 3.01
N GLY A 13 -5.45 -3.20 3.60
CA GLY A 13 -4.59 -4.19 4.28
C GLY A 13 -3.83 -3.61 5.47
N ALA A 14 -4.48 -2.75 6.25
CA ALA A 14 -3.86 -1.94 7.30
C ALA A 14 -3.82 -2.62 8.68
N SER A 15 -4.27 -3.86 8.80
CA SER A 15 -4.30 -4.57 10.10
C SER A 15 -2.91 -4.99 10.61
N ARG A 16 -1.90 -5.11 9.74
CA ARG A 16 -0.54 -5.55 10.10
C ARG A 16 0.52 -5.06 9.12
N GLY A 17 1.79 -5.35 9.43
CA GLY A 17 2.95 -5.09 8.56
C GLY A 17 3.05 -3.64 8.08
N MET A 18 3.37 -3.45 6.81
CA MET A 18 3.50 -2.12 6.19
C MET A 18 2.19 -1.33 6.23
N GLY A 19 1.04 -1.99 6.00
CA GLY A 19 -0.26 -1.30 6.03
C GLY A 19 -0.57 -0.68 7.41
N ARG A 20 -0.24 -1.40 8.51
CA ARG A 20 -0.33 -0.85 9.86
C ARG A 20 0.61 0.35 10.03
N ALA A 21 1.86 0.24 9.60
CA ALA A 21 2.83 1.34 9.70
C ALA A 21 2.39 2.57 8.89
N ASN A 22 1.85 2.36 7.69
CA ASN A 22 1.27 3.43 6.87
C ASN A 22 0.10 4.13 7.58
N ALA A 23 -0.81 3.34 8.17
CA ALA A 23 -1.95 3.89 8.92
C ALA A 23 -1.51 4.73 10.12
N LEU A 24 -0.55 4.22 10.91
CA LEU A 24 0.01 4.95 12.05
C LEU A 24 0.74 6.22 11.64
N ALA A 25 1.53 6.18 10.57
CA ALA A 25 2.26 7.35 10.08
C ALA A 25 1.31 8.46 9.59
N LEU A 26 0.25 8.10 8.84
CA LEU A 26 -0.77 9.06 8.39
C LEU A 26 -1.56 9.64 9.57
N ALA A 27 -1.91 8.82 10.57
CA ALA A 27 -2.58 9.29 11.78
C ALA A 27 -1.69 10.24 12.60
N ALA A 28 -0.41 9.92 12.78
CA ALA A 28 0.56 10.77 13.45
C ALA A 28 0.76 12.12 12.71
N ALA A 29 0.64 12.12 11.38
CA ALA A 29 0.61 13.32 10.57
C ALA A 29 -0.72 14.12 10.63
N GLY A 30 -1.74 13.62 11.37
CA GLY A 30 -2.99 14.32 11.67
C GLY A 30 -4.21 13.88 10.84
N ALA A 31 -4.09 12.86 9.98
CA ALA A 31 -5.22 12.36 9.21
C ALA A 31 -6.19 11.54 10.09
N GLN A 32 -7.48 11.55 9.72
CA GLN A 32 -8.41 10.48 10.10
C GLN A 32 -8.15 9.28 9.19
N VAL A 33 -7.98 8.07 9.77
CA VAL A 33 -7.57 6.89 9.01
C VAL A 33 -8.63 5.81 9.03
N LEU A 34 -9.04 5.37 7.84
CA LEU A 34 -9.83 4.15 7.65
C LEU A 34 -8.87 2.96 7.51
N VAL A 35 -8.89 2.08 8.49
CA VAL A 35 -8.06 0.87 8.59
C VAL A 35 -8.80 -0.28 7.93
N HIS A 36 -8.52 -0.54 6.66
CA HIS A 36 -9.17 -1.66 5.96
C HIS A 36 -8.47 -2.99 6.25
N TYR A 37 -9.27 -4.04 6.40
CA TYR A 37 -8.82 -5.43 6.58
C TYR A 37 -9.72 -6.42 5.82
N GLY A 38 -9.14 -7.60 5.45
CA GLY A 38 -9.89 -8.70 4.88
C GLY A 38 -10.44 -9.66 5.96
N ARG A 39 -9.54 -10.17 6.83
CA ARG A 39 -9.87 -11.21 7.83
C ARG A 39 -9.41 -10.89 9.25
N GLY A 40 -8.45 -10.01 9.43
CA GLY A 40 -7.81 -9.71 10.71
C GLY A 40 -8.57 -8.63 11.49
N VAL A 41 -9.78 -8.91 12.00
CA VAL A 41 -10.58 -7.93 12.74
C VAL A 41 -9.89 -7.47 14.02
N LYS A 42 -9.35 -8.41 14.82
CA LYS A 42 -8.69 -8.09 16.09
C LYS A 42 -7.44 -7.21 15.89
N GLU A 43 -6.67 -7.52 14.87
CA GLU A 43 -5.47 -6.76 14.51
C GLU A 43 -5.84 -5.36 13.99
N ALA A 44 -6.90 -5.23 13.20
CA ALA A 44 -7.39 -3.94 12.73
C ALA A 44 -7.91 -3.07 13.88
N ASP A 45 -8.67 -3.65 14.80
CA ASP A 45 -9.18 -2.95 15.99
C ASP A 45 -8.05 -2.55 16.95
N ALA A 46 -6.97 -3.35 17.02
CA ALA A 46 -5.76 -2.97 17.76
C ALA A 46 -5.09 -1.72 17.14
N VAL A 47 -4.99 -1.64 15.81
CA VAL A 47 -4.46 -0.45 15.12
C VAL A 47 -5.33 0.78 15.37
N VAL A 48 -6.65 0.64 15.26
CA VAL A 48 -7.61 1.73 15.57
C VAL A 48 -7.45 2.20 17.01
N THR A 49 -7.34 1.27 17.94
CA THR A 49 -7.16 1.58 19.37
C THR A 49 -5.85 2.33 19.62
N GLU A 50 -4.75 1.92 18.98
CA GLU A 50 -3.46 2.57 19.09
C GLU A 50 -3.50 4.00 18.55
N ILE A 51 -4.10 4.21 17.37
CA ILE A 51 -4.28 5.54 16.80
C ILE A 51 -5.10 6.44 17.74
N ARG A 52 -6.21 5.93 18.26
CA ARG A 52 -7.08 6.69 19.16
C ARG A 52 -6.40 7.01 20.49
N LYS A 53 -5.63 6.09 21.05
CA LYS A 53 -4.82 6.33 22.27
C LYS A 53 -3.76 7.42 22.07
N ALA A 54 -3.23 7.55 20.85
CA ALA A 54 -2.31 8.62 20.48
C ALA A 54 -3.02 9.96 20.16
N GLY A 55 -4.33 10.07 20.37
CA GLY A 55 -5.12 11.27 20.10
C GLY A 55 -5.59 11.43 18.65
N GLY A 56 -5.33 10.45 17.80
CA GLY A 56 -5.79 10.43 16.40
C GLY A 56 -7.22 9.92 16.24
N ARG A 57 -7.70 9.92 14.99
CA ARG A 57 -9.02 9.40 14.61
C ARG A 57 -8.86 8.25 13.64
N ALA A 58 -9.50 7.13 13.91
CA ALA A 58 -9.50 5.97 13.02
C ALA A 58 -10.75 5.12 13.20
N ASP A 59 -11.15 4.42 12.12
CA ASP A 59 -12.22 3.44 12.11
C ASP A 59 -11.77 2.22 11.30
N SER A 60 -12.21 1.01 11.69
CA SER A 60 -11.92 -0.22 10.95
C SER A 60 -13.03 -0.53 9.96
N ILE A 61 -12.68 -1.01 8.76
CA ILE A 61 -13.63 -1.43 7.73
C ILE A 61 -13.20 -2.75 7.07
N ALA A 62 -14.17 -3.66 6.90
CA ALA A 62 -13.95 -4.99 6.35
C ALA A 62 -14.40 -5.11 4.90
N ALA A 63 -13.55 -5.65 4.03
CA ALA A 63 -13.93 -6.10 2.69
C ALA A 63 -12.95 -7.16 2.18
N ASP A 64 -13.43 -8.16 1.42
CA ASP A 64 -12.54 -9.12 0.76
C ASP A 64 -12.22 -8.61 -0.65
N LEU A 65 -11.02 -8.09 -0.83
CA LEU A 65 -10.54 -7.56 -2.12
C LEU A 65 -10.26 -8.64 -3.18
N ALA A 66 -10.28 -9.92 -2.81
CA ALA A 66 -10.17 -10.99 -3.78
C ALA A 66 -11.46 -11.18 -4.60
N THR A 67 -12.61 -10.82 -4.04
CA THR A 67 -13.92 -10.91 -4.73
C THR A 67 -14.07 -9.81 -5.79
N ALA A 68 -14.86 -10.07 -6.81
CA ALA A 68 -15.07 -9.11 -7.90
C ALA A 68 -15.72 -7.79 -7.42
N ASP A 69 -16.61 -7.87 -6.45
CA ASP A 69 -17.33 -6.76 -5.87
C ASP A 69 -16.67 -6.14 -4.61
N GLY A 70 -15.58 -6.75 -4.14
CA GLY A 70 -14.85 -6.31 -2.95
C GLY A 70 -14.45 -4.82 -2.97
N PRO A 71 -13.84 -4.31 -4.05
CA PRO A 71 -13.51 -2.89 -4.18
C PRO A 71 -14.72 -1.97 -4.09
N HIS A 72 -15.85 -2.37 -4.69
CA HIS A 72 -17.10 -1.60 -4.65
C HIS A 72 -17.70 -1.56 -3.24
N LYS A 73 -17.70 -2.71 -2.55
CA LYS A 73 -18.13 -2.78 -1.14
C LYS A 73 -17.26 -1.91 -0.25
N LEU A 74 -15.93 -1.97 -0.41
CA LEU A 74 -15.00 -1.15 0.36
C LEU A 74 -15.24 0.34 0.12
N ALA A 75 -15.37 0.76 -1.14
CA ALA A 75 -15.63 2.15 -1.48
C ALA A 75 -16.96 2.66 -0.90
N LYS A 76 -18.02 1.83 -0.95
CA LYS A 76 -19.31 2.16 -0.35
C LYS A 76 -19.21 2.36 1.16
N LEU A 77 -18.53 1.45 1.86
CA LEU A 77 -18.30 1.55 3.31
C LEU A 77 -17.47 2.79 3.67
N ALA A 78 -16.40 3.04 2.93
CA ALA A 78 -15.55 4.21 3.14
C ALA A 78 -16.36 5.51 3.01
N ARG A 79 -17.16 5.65 1.94
CA ARG A 79 -18.06 6.81 1.74
C ARG A 79 -19.05 6.98 2.88
N GLY A 80 -19.57 5.90 3.43
CA GLY A 80 -20.48 5.94 4.59
C GLY A 80 -19.85 6.57 5.85
N ILE A 81 -18.51 6.55 5.95
CA ILE A 81 -17.77 7.10 7.09
C ILE A 81 -17.24 8.51 6.80
N VAL A 82 -16.62 8.70 5.62
CA VAL A 82 -15.95 9.99 5.29
C VAL A 82 -16.86 10.96 4.54
N GLY A 83 -18.04 10.52 4.10
CA GLY A 83 -18.94 11.33 3.29
C GLY A 83 -18.42 11.52 1.87
N ASP A 84 -18.34 12.75 1.44
CA ASP A 84 -18.01 13.18 0.09
C ASP A 84 -16.53 13.56 -0.12
N ARG A 85 -15.67 13.28 0.87
CA ARG A 85 -14.25 13.65 0.79
C ARG A 85 -13.30 12.58 1.28
N LEU A 86 -12.45 12.11 0.37
CA LEU A 86 -11.26 11.29 0.65
C LEU A 86 -10.01 11.99 0.10
N ASP A 87 -9.07 12.30 0.97
CA ASP A 87 -7.84 13.02 0.58
C ASP A 87 -6.70 12.08 0.22
N VAL A 88 -6.61 10.91 0.87
CA VAL A 88 -5.49 9.97 0.67
C VAL A 88 -6.02 8.56 0.51
N LEU A 89 -5.59 7.89 -0.56
CA LEU A 89 -5.76 6.44 -0.73
C LEU A 89 -4.38 5.77 -0.73
N VAL A 90 -4.16 4.84 0.19
CA VAL A 90 -2.99 3.95 0.16
C VAL A 90 -3.45 2.55 -0.25
N ALA A 91 -3.20 2.19 -1.49
CA ALA A 91 -3.48 0.86 -2.06
C ALA A 91 -2.34 -0.10 -1.69
N ASN A 92 -2.34 -0.52 -0.41
CA ASN A 92 -1.28 -1.35 0.17
C ASN A 92 -1.63 -2.84 0.20
N ALA A 93 -2.91 -3.22 0.26
CA ALA A 93 -3.30 -4.63 0.30
C ALA A 93 -2.66 -5.42 -0.85
N GLY A 94 -2.06 -6.53 -0.53
CA GLY A 94 -1.42 -7.40 -1.49
C GLY A 94 -1.11 -8.77 -0.90
N ILE A 95 -0.94 -9.73 -1.78
CA ILE A 95 -0.52 -11.09 -1.46
C ILE A 95 0.66 -11.48 -2.33
N SER A 96 1.47 -12.40 -1.86
CA SER A 96 2.56 -13.01 -2.61
C SER A 96 2.46 -14.53 -2.54
N LYS A 97 2.95 -15.19 -3.58
CA LYS A 97 3.10 -16.64 -3.65
C LYS A 97 4.44 -16.95 -4.31
N ALA A 98 5.28 -17.70 -3.63
CA ALA A 98 6.48 -18.26 -4.23
C ALA A 98 6.10 -19.53 -5.02
N ALA A 99 6.42 -19.54 -6.30
CA ALA A 99 6.25 -20.68 -7.18
C ALA A 99 7.14 -20.51 -8.42
N THR A 100 7.62 -21.61 -9.00
CA THR A 100 8.31 -21.61 -10.30
C THR A 100 7.32 -21.34 -11.43
N ILE A 101 7.80 -21.23 -12.67
CA ILE A 101 6.93 -21.12 -13.85
C ILE A 101 6.09 -22.40 -13.97
N GLU A 102 6.69 -23.55 -13.72
CA GLU A 102 6.06 -24.87 -13.83
C GLU A 102 5.02 -25.12 -12.73
N ASP A 103 5.25 -24.59 -11.51
CA ASP A 103 4.40 -24.84 -10.34
C ASP A 103 3.31 -23.77 -10.14
N THR A 104 3.33 -22.70 -10.95
CA THR A 104 2.32 -21.63 -10.83
C THR A 104 0.99 -22.11 -11.38
N THR A 105 -0.02 -22.24 -10.51
CA THR A 105 -1.38 -22.60 -10.93
C THR A 105 -2.17 -21.39 -11.45
N ILE A 106 -3.19 -21.65 -12.28
CA ILE A 106 -4.09 -20.61 -12.78
C ILE A 106 -4.79 -19.91 -11.60
N GLU A 107 -5.20 -20.69 -10.59
CA GLU A 107 -5.90 -20.17 -9.41
C GLU A 107 -5.03 -19.22 -8.59
N ASP A 108 -3.75 -19.54 -8.38
CA ASP A 108 -2.80 -18.67 -7.69
C ASP A 108 -2.52 -17.41 -8.51
N PHE A 109 -2.34 -17.55 -9.82
CA PHE A 109 -2.14 -16.44 -10.75
C PHE A 109 -3.34 -15.48 -10.72
N ASP A 110 -4.56 -16.00 -10.91
CA ASP A 110 -5.79 -15.21 -10.92
C ASP A 110 -6.00 -14.50 -9.58
N LYS A 111 -5.72 -15.17 -8.47
CA LYS A 111 -5.83 -14.58 -7.13
C LYS A 111 -4.82 -13.46 -6.91
N LEU A 112 -3.58 -13.62 -7.38
CA LEU A 112 -2.57 -12.56 -7.33
C LEU A 112 -3.03 -11.33 -8.10
N PHE A 113 -3.51 -11.50 -9.33
CA PHE A 113 -4.01 -10.40 -10.15
C PHE A 113 -5.30 -9.81 -9.60
N ALA A 114 -6.18 -10.61 -9.04
CA ALA A 114 -7.41 -10.13 -8.40
C ALA A 114 -7.12 -9.15 -7.26
N VAL A 115 -6.22 -9.53 -6.34
CA VAL A 115 -5.92 -8.72 -5.15
C VAL A 115 -4.96 -7.58 -5.47
N ASN A 116 -3.88 -7.86 -6.22
CA ASN A 116 -2.80 -6.90 -6.39
C ASN A 116 -3.03 -5.88 -7.52
N VAL A 117 -3.88 -6.21 -8.50
CA VAL A 117 -4.09 -5.36 -9.70
C VAL A 117 -5.55 -4.95 -9.86
N ARG A 118 -6.47 -5.92 -9.98
CA ARG A 118 -7.89 -5.63 -10.18
C ARG A 118 -8.47 -4.81 -9.03
N ALA A 119 -8.21 -5.24 -7.80
CA ALA A 119 -8.79 -4.57 -6.64
C ALA A 119 -8.36 -3.09 -6.52
N PRO A 120 -7.06 -2.73 -6.54
CA PRO A 120 -6.68 -1.33 -6.46
C PRO A 120 -7.15 -0.51 -7.67
N PHE A 121 -7.21 -1.07 -8.88
CA PHE A 121 -7.74 -0.38 -10.05
C PHE A 121 -9.19 0.05 -9.83
N PHE A 122 -10.08 -0.88 -9.51
CA PHE A 122 -11.50 -0.59 -9.32
C PHE A 122 -11.77 0.20 -8.03
N LEU A 123 -10.94 0.05 -7.00
CA LEU A 123 -11.06 0.88 -5.79
C LEU A 123 -10.78 2.35 -6.11
N VAL A 124 -9.74 2.66 -6.88
CA VAL A 124 -9.50 4.03 -7.38
C VAL A 124 -10.71 4.53 -8.14
N GLN A 125 -11.18 3.76 -9.15
CA GLN A 125 -12.35 4.14 -9.95
C GLN A 125 -13.56 4.50 -9.08
N GLN A 126 -13.85 3.70 -8.06
CA GLN A 126 -15.01 3.90 -7.18
C GLN A 126 -14.84 5.08 -6.22
N LEU A 127 -13.62 5.45 -5.86
CA LEU A 127 -13.34 6.53 -4.93
C LEU A 127 -13.12 7.89 -5.61
N LEU A 128 -12.82 7.92 -6.91
CA LEU A 128 -12.61 9.18 -7.66
C LEU A 128 -13.71 10.23 -7.43
N PRO A 129 -15.01 9.89 -7.37
CA PRO A 129 -16.06 10.90 -7.17
C PRO A 129 -15.98 11.66 -5.84
N ILE A 130 -15.24 11.15 -4.85
CA ILE A 130 -15.01 11.79 -3.54
C ILE A 130 -13.55 12.22 -3.35
N MET A 131 -12.73 12.17 -4.40
CA MET A 131 -11.36 12.69 -4.40
C MET A 131 -11.32 13.98 -5.23
N SER A 132 -10.58 14.97 -4.75
CA SER A 132 -10.56 16.30 -5.35
C SER A 132 -9.13 16.84 -5.44
N LYS A 133 -8.97 18.06 -5.91
CA LYS A 133 -7.68 18.76 -5.96
C LYS A 133 -6.94 18.68 -4.62
N GLY A 134 -5.68 18.25 -4.68
CA GLY A 134 -4.81 18.05 -3.51
C GLY A 134 -4.90 16.63 -2.93
N SER A 135 -5.74 15.75 -3.48
CA SER A 135 -5.76 14.34 -3.08
C SER A 135 -4.51 13.59 -3.59
N SER A 136 -4.12 12.54 -2.86
CA SER A 136 -2.97 11.68 -3.16
C SER A 136 -3.35 10.22 -3.18
N ILE A 137 -3.04 9.53 -4.27
CA ILE A 137 -3.17 8.07 -4.41
C ILE A 137 -1.76 7.49 -4.35
N ILE A 138 -1.53 6.55 -3.43
CA ILE A 138 -0.23 5.91 -3.22
C ILE A 138 -0.41 4.41 -3.34
N PHE A 139 0.22 3.81 -4.34
CA PHE A 139 0.29 2.36 -4.50
C PHE A 139 1.51 1.79 -3.77
N VAL A 140 1.40 0.55 -3.32
CA VAL A 140 2.55 -0.21 -2.84
C VAL A 140 2.98 -1.19 -3.92
N SER A 141 4.05 -0.83 -4.63
CA SER A 141 4.76 -1.66 -5.60
C SER A 141 5.74 -2.61 -4.88
N SER A 142 6.88 -2.91 -5.46
CA SER A 142 7.92 -3.76 -4.89
C SER A 142 9.22 -3.66 -5.69
N LEU A 143 10.36 -3.89 -5.04
CA LEU A 143 11.63 -4.20 -5.72
C LEU A 143 11.46 -5.28 -6.79
N ALA A 144 10.58 -6.26 -6.57
CA ALA A 144 10.32 -7.34 -7.52
C ALA A 144 9.74 -6.88 -8.88
N ALA A 145 9.24 -5.64 -8.99
CA ALA A 145 8.82 -5.06 -10.26
C ALA A 145 10.02 -4.69 -11.16
N HIS A 146 11.20 -4.47 -10.58
CA HIS A 146 12.38 -3.92 -11.24
C HIS A 146 13.57 -4.86 -11.21
N ALA A 147 13.59 -5.85 -10.32
CA ALA A 147 14.70 -6.78 -10.15
C ALA A 147 14.21 -8.20 -9.88
N VAL A 148 15.02 -9.18 -10.27
CA VAL A 148 14.73 -10.59 -9.96
C VAL A 148 15.03 -10.85 -8.49
N VAL A 149 14.00 -11.17 -7.71
CA VAL A 149 14.07 -11.47 -6.29
C VAL A 149 13.34 -12.78 -6.02
N GLY A 150 14.09 -13.82 -5.67
CA GLY A 150 13.51 -15.15 -5.39
C GLY A 150 12.69 -15.72 -6.55
N THR A 151 11.82 -16.65 -6.23
CA THR A 151 10.98 -17.38 -7.20
C THR A 151 9.53 -16.90 -7.09
N ILE A 152 9.26 -15.67 -7.57
CA ILE A 152 7.96 -15.00 -7.46
C ILE A 152 7.52 -14.32 -8.77
N PRO A 153 7.64 -14.97 -9.97
CA PRO A 153 7.42 -14.31 -11.26
C PRO A 153 6.00 -13.74 -11.41
N ALA A 154 4.96 -14.47 -11.01
CA ALA A 154 3.58 -14.00 -11.10
C ALA A 154 3.32 -12.79 -10.16
N TYR A 155 3.87 -12.79 -8.95
CA TYR A 155 3.81 -11.62 -8.07
C TYR A 155 4.54 -10.42 -8.68
N ALA A 156 5.76 -10.62 -9.20
CA ALA A 156 6.54 -9.57 -9.86
C ALA A 156 5.77 -8.92 -11.01
N ALA A 157 5.10 -9.74 -11.84
CA ALA A 157 4.25 -9.24 -12.92
C ALA A 157 3.11 -8.33 -12.40
N THR A 158 2.48 -8.69 -11.27
CA THR A 158 1.46 -7.80 -10.66
C THR A 158 2.02 -6.46 -10.22
N LYS A 159 3.28 -6.43 -9.74
CA LYS A 159 3.92 -5.18 -9.29
C LYS A 159 4.39 -4.33 -10.46
N GLY A 160 4.86 -4.93 -11.55
CA GLY A 160 5.10 -4.23 -12.81
C GLY A 160 3.82 -3.61 -13.39
N ALA A 161 2.69 -4.31 -13.28
CA ALA A 161 1.39 -3.74 -13.67
C ALA A 161 1.03 -2.50 -12.83
N ILE A 162 1.30 -2.51 -11.51
CA ILE A 162 1.09 -1.34 -10.64
C ILE A 162 1.93 -0.15 -11.10
N ASP A 163 3.21 -0.32 -11.42
CA ASP A 163 4.07 0.78 -11.86
C ASP A 163 3.58 1.40 -13.17
N THR A 164 3.02 0.57 -14.06
CA THR A 164 2.36 1.05 -15.28
C THR A 164 1.09 1.84 -14.94
N LEU A 165 0.23 1.34 -14.04
CA LEU A 165 -0.99 2.04 -13.62
C LEU A 165 -0.67 3.40 -12.98
N VAL A 166 0.40 3.51 -12.20
CA VAL A 166 0.82 4.78 -11.59
C VAL A 166 1.00 5.87 -12.64
N LYS A 167 1.71 5.57 -13.72
CA LYS A 167 1.97 6.52 -14.82
C LYS A 167 0.68 6.93 -15.54
N HIS A 168 -0.16 5.95 -15.88
CA HIS A 168 -1.42 6.21 -16.57
C HIS A 168 -2.39 6.99 -15.70
N PHE A 169 -2.55 6.63 -14.43
CA PHE A 169 -3.45 7.34 -13.53
C PHE A 169 -2.95 8.76 -13.22
N ALA A 170 -1.64 8.95 -13.04
CA ALA A 170 -1.06 10.28 -12.86
C ALA A 170 -1.35 11.19 -14.05
N SER A 171 -1.18 10.68 -15.27
CA SER A 171 -1.48 11.44 -16.50
C SER A 171 -2.97 11.80 -16.60
N MET A 172 -3.86 10.85 -16.31
CA MET A 172 -5.31 11.07 -16.42
C MET A 172 -5.88 11.96 -15.30
N LEU A 173 -5.33 11.87 -14.08
CA LEU A 173 -5.87 12.54 -12.90
C LEU A 173 -5.18 13.86 -12.57
N GLY A 174 -4.04 14.14 -13.22
CA GLY A 174 -3.27 15.37 -13.01
C GLY A 174 -4.08 16.65 -13.31
N ALA A 175 -4.92 16.64 -14.35
CA ALA A 175 -5.81 17.76 -14.66
C ALA A 175 -6.83 18.05 -13.55
N HIS A 176 -7.16 17.05 -12.72
CA HIS A 176 -8.02 17.20 -11.55
C HIS A 176 -7.25 17.60 -10.29
N GLY A 177 -5.92 17.78 -10.38
CA GLY A 177 -5.04 18.10 -9.26
C GLY A 177 -4.86 16.93 -8.28
N ILE A 178 -5.07 15.69 -8.73
CA ILE A 178 -4.85 14.47 -7.94
C ILE A 178 -3.49 13.88 -8.32
N ARG A 179 -2.65 13.64 -7.32
CA ARG A 179 -1.33 13.01 -7.51
C ARG A 179 -1.44 11.48 -7.38
N VAL A 180 -0.68 10.78 -8.18
CA VAL A 180 -0.61 9.31 -8.13
C VAL A 180 0.85 8.88 -8.16
N ASN A 181 1.29 8.18 -7.11
CA ASN A 181 2.65 7.66 -7.00
C ASN A 181 2.64 6.23 -6.43
N ALA A 182 3.78 5.59 -6.43
CA ALA A 182 4.00 4.35 -5.70
C ALA A 182 5.23 4.44 -4.79
N VAL A 183 5.25 3.59 -3.78
CA VAL A 183 6.47 3.19 -3.08
C VAL A 183 6.83 1.77 -3.52
N ALA A 184 8.11 1.50 -3.79
CA ALA A 184 8.64 0.18 -4.11
C ALA A 184 9.56 -0.28 -2.96
N PRO A 185 9.02 -1.00 -1.95
CA PRO A 185 9.82 -1.52 -0.87
C PRO A 185 10.77 -2.63 -1.34
N GLY A 186 11.94 -2.71 -0.71
CA GLY A 186 12.79 -3.89 -0.72
C GLY A 186 12.24 -4.98 0.22
N VAL A 187 13.16 -5.73 0.85
CA VAL A 187 12.79 -6.73 1.86
C VAL A 187 12.51 -6.03 3.19
N VAL A 188 11.25 -5.99 3.59
CA VAL A 188 10.77 -5.37 4.85
C VAL A 188 10.43 -6.46 5.85
N GLU A 189 10.81 -6.31 7.11
CA GLU A 189 10.55 -7.27 8.18
C GLU A 189 9.05 -7.31 8.53
N THR A 190 8.35 -8.27 7.90
CA THR A 190 6.91 -8.51 8.03
C THR A 190 6.61 -10.02 7.93
N ASP A 191 5.37 -10.41 8.15
CA ASP A 191 4.93 -11.82 7.96
C ASP A 191 5.12 -12.30 6.52
N MET A 192 5.09 -11.41 5.53
CA MET A 192 5.29 -11.76 4.12
C MET A 192 6.74 -12.15 3.83
N SER A 193 7.69 -11.65 4.60
CA SER A 193 9.13 -11.92 4.50
C SER A 193 9.66 -12.82 5.61
N ASN A 194 8.86 -13.77 6.10
CA ASN A 194 9.25 -14.70 7.18
C ASN A 194 10.55 -15.47 6.91
N PHE A 195 10.98 -15.62 5.65
CA PHE A 195 12.26 -16.22 5.31
C PHE A 195 13.46 -15.49 5.94
N THR A 196 13.35 -14.19 6.22
CA THR A 196 14.40 -13.39 6.89
C THR A 196 14.59 -13.73 8.37
N LYS A 197 13.74 -14.58 8.94
CA LYS A 197 13.90 -15.09 10.32
C LYS A 197 14.99 -16.16 10.42
N THR A 198 15.43 -16.74 9.29
CA THR A 198 16.58 -17.62 9.21
C THR A 198 17.85 -16.82 8.87
N ASP A 199 19.02 -17.27 9.36
CA ASP A 199 20.30 -16.60 9.06
C ASP A 199 20.53 -16.51 7.55
N ALA A 200 20.34 -17.62 6.83
CA ALA A 200 20.51 -17.66 5.37
C ALA A 200 19.57 -16.68 4.64
N GLY A 201 18.33 -16.59 5.06
CA GLY A 201 17.37 -15.64 4.48
C GLY A 201 17.70 -14.19 4.81
N ARG A 202 18.19 -13.93 6.01
CA ARG A 202 18.70 -12.62 6.42
C ARG A 202 19.91 -12.20 5.60
N ASP A 203 20.89 -13.07 5.47
CA ASP A 203 22.12 -12.84 4.69
C ASP A 203 21.79 -12.61 3.21
N PHE A 204 20.86 -13.38 2.65
CA PHE A 204 20.36 -13.16 1.31
C PHE A 204 19.78 -11.75 1.15
N ALA A 205 18.90 -11.31 2.07
CA ALA A 205 18.30 -9.98 2.01
C ALA A 205 19.38 -8.88 2.14
N LEU A 206 20.31 -9.00 3.11
CA LEU A 206 21.39 -8.05 3.33
C LEU A 206 22.41 -8.03 2.18
N GLY A 207 22.59 -9.17 1.50
CA GLY A 207 23.45 -9.27 0.31
C GLY A 207 22.95 -8.45 -0.87
N MET A 208 21.63 -8.28 -0.99
CA MET A 208 21.03 -7.54 -2.11
C MET A 208 21.09 -6.02 -1.97
N GLN A 209 21.22 -5.47 -0.77
CA GLN A 209 21.04 -4.04 -0.49
C GLN A 209 22.31 -3.34 -0.02
N ALA A 210 22.41 -2.04 -0.30
CA ALA A 210 23.55 -1.21 0.12
C ALA A 210 23.52 -0.95 1.63
N LEU A 211 22.36 -0.58 2.19
CA LEU A 211 22.20 -0.38 3.63
C LEU A 211 22.08 -1.73 4.34
N LYS A 212 23.02 -2.05 5.23
CA LYS A 212 23.19 -3.38 5.84
C LYS A 212 22.30 -3.61 7.07
N ARG A 213 21.01 -3.33 6.92
CA ARG A 213 19.96 -3.71 7.89
C ARG A 213 18.66 -4.08 7.16
N LEU A 214 17.85 -4.93 7.75
CA LEU A 214 16.49 -5.15 7.24
C LEU A 214 15.65 -3.89 7.39
N ALA A 215 14.87 -3.56 6.36
CA ALA A 215 13.92 -2.47 6.46
C ALA A 215 12.81 -2.81 7.46
N GLN A 216 12.42 -1.81 8.24
CA GLN A 216 11.28 -1.91 9.15
C GLN A 216 10.03 -1.32 8.49
N PRO A 217 8.81 -1.75 8.84
CA PRO A 217 7.57 -1.18 8.30
C PRO A 217 7.50 0.35 8.38
N ASN A 218 8.09 0.94 9.43
CA ASN A 218 8.11 2.41 9.60
C ASN A 218 9.00 3.13 8.58
N ASP A 219 10.01 2.47 8.00
CA ASP A 219 10.81 3.04 6.90
C ASP A 219 9.92 3.34 5.69
N ILE A 220 8.87 2.53 5.48
CA ILE A 220 7.91 2.71 4.39
C ILE A 220 6.83 3.73 4.80
N GLY A 221 6.32 3.64 6.04
CA GLY A 221 5.26 4.51 6.55
C GLY A 221 5.62 5.99 6.49
N SER A 222 6.87 6.36 6.78
CA SER A 222 7.35 7.75 6.71
C SER A 222 7.33 8.29 5.28
N VAL A 223 7.73 7.48 4.29
CA VAL A 223 7.69 7.89 2.86
C VAL A 223 6.26 8.00 2.36
N VAL A 224 5.37 7.10 2.79
CA VAL A 224 3.93 7.18 2.47
C VAL A 224 3.31 8.47 3.05
N ALA A 225 3.62 8.84 4.30
CA ALA A 225 3.13 10.08 4.90
C ALA A 225 3.68 11.32 4.17
N PHE A 226 4.94 11.31 3.76
CA PHE A 226 5.53 12.36 2.91
C PHE A 226 4.80 12.48 1.57
N LEU A 227 4.60 11.38 0.84
CA LEU A 227 3.89 11.38 -0.45
C LEU A 227 2.42 11.82 -0.32
N ALA A 228 1.80 11.61 0.83
CA ALA A 228 0.44 12.08 1.12
C ALA A 228 0.38 13.60 1.40
N SER A 229 1.49 14.23 1.80
CA SER A 229 1.56 15.61 2.24
C SER A 229 1.74 16.61 1.08
N GLU A 230 1.62 17.91 1.41
CA GLU A 230 1.91 19.02 0.49
C GLU A 230 3.40 19.14 0.15
N ASP A 231 4.30 18.57 0.95
CA ASP A 231 5.74 18.57 0.66
C ASP A 231 6.05 17.79 -0.62
N ALA A 232 5.18 16.82 -0.98
CA ALA A 232 5.27 16.05 -2.22
C ALA A 232 4.39 16.61 -3.36
N ARG A 233 3.92 17.87 -3.29
CA ARG A 233 2.93 18.45 -4.24
C ARG A 233 3.39 18.45 -5.71
N TRP A 234 4.69 18.33 -5.97
CA TRP A 234 5.25 18.31 -7.32
C TRP A 234 5.75 16.94 -7.76
N ILE A 235 5.37 15.87 -7.01
CA ILE A 235 5.71 14.48 -7.30
C ILE A 235 4.43 13.76 -7.74
N THR A 236 4.38 13.30 -9.01
CA THR A 236 3.30 12.47 -9.55
C THR A 236 3.80 11.62 -10.70
N GLY A 237 3.27 10.40 -10.83
CA GLY A 237 3.63 9.44 -11.88
C GLY A 237 4.89 8.64 -11.59
N ASP A 238 5.44 8.71 -10.37
CA ASP A 238 6.71 8.10 -10.01
C ASP A 238 6.54 6.93 -9.03
N THR A 239 7.48 6.00 -9.08
CA THR A 239 7.64 4.89 -8.14
C THR A 239 8.90 5.12 -7.33
N ILE A 240 8.74 5.52 -6.07
CA ILE A 240 9.86 5.81 -5.16
C ILE A 240 10.39 4.51 -4.58
N HIS A 241 11.66 4.21 -4.85
CA HIS A 241 12.35 3.05 -4.29
C HIS A 241 12.66 3.29 -2.79
N VAL A 242 12.13 2.42 -1.93
CA VAL A 242 12.38 2.44 -0.47
C VAL A 242 12.93 1.09 -0.07
N ASP A 243 14.10 0.77 -0.61
CA ASP A 243 14.66 -0.58 -0.66
C ASP A 243 16.10 -0.68 -0.11
N GLY A 244 16.60 0.41 0.48
CA GLY A 244 17.96 0.45 1.03
C GLY A 244 19.06 0.32 -0.02
N GLY A 245 18.78 0.69 -1.28
CA GLY A 245 19.70 0.52 -2.40
C GLY A 245 19.84 -0.95 -2.80
N SER A 246 18.71 -1.65 -2.92
CA SER A 246 18.71 -3.06 -3.34
C SER A 246 18.90 -3.20 -4.83
N LYS A 247 19.83 -4.09 -5.24
CA LYS A 247 20.09 -4.40 -6.63
C LYS A 247 20.51 -3.18 -7.47
N LEU A 248 21.33 -2.29 -6.89
CA LEU A 248 22.00 -1.20 -7.59
C LEU A 248 22.96 -1.75 -8.65
#